data_42b70a3e84c4f5f71ab7dd4d89fd1fac
#
_entry.id   42b70a3e84c4f5f71ab7dd4d89fd1fac
#
_cell.length_a   1.000
_cell.length_b   1.000
_cell.length_c   1.000
_cell.angle_alpha   90.00
_cell.angle_beta   90.00
_cell.angle_gamma   90.00
#
_symmetry.space_group_name_H-M   'P 1'
#
loop_
_entity.id
_entity.type
_entity.pdbx_description
1 polymer ?
#
loop_
_entity_poly.entity_id
_entity_poly.type
_entity_poly.pdbx_seq_one_letter_code
_entity_poly.pdbx_strand_id
1 'polypeptide(L)'
;HPNFSVMFDTCHAYMCAVEGARQKGAVETLPGGVAEFARMLKGHIGHIHLIDSDGTLHGNETSTHRPFGEGRIDFDEAISAIVNDAEFTGKWWTIDLCFWPEAWEVTRNAKEFLKPYMEKYG
;
A
#
# COMPACT_ATOMS: atom_id res chain seq x y z
N HIS A 1 2.24 -18.24 -13.97
CA HIS A 1 3.38 -19.13 -13.77
C HIS A 1 3.64 -19.31 -12.28
N PRO A 2 3.92 -20.52 -11.78
CA PRO A 2 4.03 -20.77 -10.33
C PRO A 2 5.16 -19.97 -9.62
N ASN A 3 6.13 -19.49 -10.37
CA ASN A 3 7.24 -18.67 -9.87
C ASN A 3 7.03 -17.16 -10.08
N PHE A 4 5.81 -16.72 -10.37
CA PHE A 4 5.48 -15.32 -10.55
C PHE A 4 4.51 -14.86 -9.45
N SER A 5 4.84 -13.78 -8.79
CA SER A 5 3.96 -13.10 -7.83
C SER A 5 4.07 -11.59 -7.99
N VAL A 6 3.12 -10.88 -7.43
CA VAL A 6 3.07 -9.42 -7.44
C VAL A 6 3.63 -8.91 -6.11
N MET A 7 4.47 -7.90 -6.16
CA MET A 7 4.76 -7.06 -5.01
C MET A 7 3.69 -5.96 -4.98
N PHE A 8 2.90 -5.95 -3.92
CA PHE A 8 1.80 -5.01 -3.74
C PHE A 8 2.22 -3.88 -2.81
N ASP A 9 2.25 -2.67 -3.34
CA ASP A 9 2.59 -1.46 -2.61
C ASP A 9 1.34 -0.61 -2.42
N THR A 10 1.02 -0.25 -1.17
CA THR A 10 -0.23 0.46 -0.85
C THR A 10 -0.26 1.89 -1.40
N CYS A 11 0.89 2.59 -1.46
CA CYS A 11 0.97 3.92 -2.05
C CYS A 11 0.73 3.86 -3.57
N HIS A 12 1.40 2.96 -4.28
CA HIS A 12 1.21 2.80 -5.71
C HIS A 12 -0.20 2.30 -6.05
N ALA A 13 -0.75 1.41 -5.23
CA ALA A 13 -2.13 0.95 -5.38
C ALA A 13 -3.11 2.11 -5.20
N TYR A 14 -2.89 3.00 -4.21
CA TYR A 14 -3.70 4.20 -4.02
C TYR A 14 -3.61 5.13 -5.24
N MET A 15 -2.40 5.40 -5.74
CA MET A 15 -2.20 6.24 -6.92
C MET A 15 -2.91 5.68 -8.16
N CYS A 16 -2.89 4.37 -8.37
CA CYS A 16 -3.56 3.75 -9.51
C CYS A 16 -5.08 3.65 -9.31
N ALA A 17 -5.53 3.19 -8.15
CA ALA A 17 -6.93 2.88 -7.92
C ALA A 17 -7.79 4.12 -7.59
N VAL A 18 -7.24 5.08 -6.86
CA VAL A 18 -8.00 6.25 -6.37
C VAL A 18 -7.70 7.49 -7.19
N GLU A 19 -6.44 7.82 -7.38
CA GLU A 19 -6.05 9.04 -8.10
C GLU A 19 -6.05 8.84 -9.62
N GLY A 20 -5.94 7.60 -10.11
CA GLY A 20 -5.86 7.31 -11.55
C GLY A 20 -4.65 7.96 -12.21
N ALA A 21 -3.50 7.91 -11.55
CA ALA A 21 -2.33 8.67 -11.91
C ALA A 21 -1.91 8.48 -13.37
N ARG A 22 -1.78 9.58 -14.09
CA ARG A 22 -1.09 9.72 -15.38
C ARG A 22 -1.66 8.95 -16.54
N GLN A 23 -2.94 8.75 -16.57
CA GLN A 23 -3.59 8.15 -17.73
C GLN A 23 -3.84 9.22 -18.82
N LYS A 24 -3.71 8.81 -20.07
CA LYS A 24 -4.14 9.62 -21.23
C LYS A 24 -5.61 9.29 -21.55
N GLY A 25 -6.44 10.31 -21.65
CA GLY A 25 -7.86 10.15 -21.94
C GLY A 25 -8.71 10.05 -20.69
N ALA A 26 -9.72 9.19 -20.68
CA ALA A 26 -10.55 8.97 -19.49
C ALA A 26 -9.72 8.31 -18.39
N VAL A 27 -9.78 8.89 -17.18
CA VAL A 27 -9.11 8.32 -16.02
C VAL A 27 -9.87 7.09 -15.57
N GLU A 28 -9.21 5.95 -15.51
CA GLU A 28 -9.74 4.73 -14.92
C GLU A 28 -9.38 4.68 -13.43
N THR A 29 -10.37 4.47 -12.60
CA THR A 29 -10.21 4.28 -11.16
C THR A 29 -10.97 3.05 -10.73
N LEU A 30 -10.62 2.53 -9.55
CA LEU A 30 -11.36 1.45 -8.90
C LEU A 30 -12.20 2.05 -7.75
N PRO A 31 -13.55 1.96 -7.79
CA PRO A 31 -14.39 2.55 -6.76
C PRO A 31 -14.10 2.06 -5.33
N GLY A 32 -13.68 0.80 -5.19
CA GLY A 32 -13.27 0.21 -3.91
C GLY A 32 -11.80 0.45 -3.54
N GLY A 33 -11.08 1.28 -4.30
CA GLY A 33 -9.75 1.76 -3.96
C GLY A 33 -8.69 0.66 -3.79
N VAL A 34 -7.80 0.86 -2.81
CA VAL A 34 -6.68 -0.06 -2.51
C VAL A 34 -7.18 -1.47 -2.16
N ALA A 35 -8.27 -1.56 -1.41
CA ALA A 35 -8.84 -2.84 -1.01
C ALA A 35 -9.40 -3.63 -2.21
N GLU A 36 -10.10 -2.97 -3.12
CA GLU A 36 -10.58 -3.61 -4.35
C GLU A 36 -9.40 -4.10 -5.20
N PHE A 37 -8.35 -3.28 -5.35
CA PHE A 37 -7.17 -3.69 -6.08
C PHE A 37 -6.49 -4.92 -5.46
N ALA A 38 -6.37 -4.96 -4.14
CA ALA A 38 -5.85 -6.15 -3.47
C ALA A 38 -6.70 -7.39 -3.75
N ARG A 39 -8.04 -7.28 -3.67
CA ARG A 39 -8.97 -8.38 -3.98
C ARG A 39 -8.82 -8.92 -5.41
N MET A 40 -8.58 -8.02 -6.37
CA MET A 40 -8.34 -8.41 -7.77
C MET A 40 -7.08 -9.25 -7.95
N LEU A 41 -6.12 -9.13 -7.04
CA LEU A 41 -4.85 -9.86 -7.03
C LEU A 41 -4.87 -11.10 -6.13
N LYS A 42 -6.05 -11.60 -5.77
CA LYS A 42 -6.20 -12.77 -4.90
C LYS A 42 -5.31 -13.93 -5.33
N GLY A 43 -4.54 -14.46 -4.39
CA GLY A 43 -3.61 -15.58 -4.61
C GLY A 43 -2.34 -15.23 -5.40
N HIS A 44 -2.13 -13.97 -5.76
CA HIS A 44 -0.98 -13.53 -6.54
C HIS A 44 -0.03 -12.57 -5.82
N ILE A 45 -0.40 -12.07 -4.64
CA ILE A 45 0.45 -11.18 -3.84
C ILE A 45 1.49 -12.01 -3.10
N GLY A 46 2.76 -11.83 -3.43
CA GLY A 46 3.87 -12.54 -2.80
C GLY A 46 4.70 -11.69 -1.84
N HIS A 47 4.57 -10.38 -1.93
CA HIS A 47 5.25 -9.42 -1.07
C HIS A 47 4.43 -8.14 -0.94
N ILE A 48 4.53 -7.46 0.22
CA ILE A 48 3.83 -6.21 0.43
C ILE A 48 4.77 -5.10 0.91
N HIS A 49 4.58 -3.92 0.36
CA HIS A 49 5.07 -2.66 0.89
C HIS A 49 3.89 -1.88 1.48
N LEU A 50 4.02 -1.50 2.73
CA LEU A 50 3.01 -0.74 3.45
C LEU A 50 3.51 0.68 3.69
N ILE A 51 2.78 1.62 3.15
CA ILE A 51 3.08 3.04 3.26
C ILE A 51 1.84 3.85 2.93
N ASP A 52 1.68 5.00 3.56
CA ASP A 52 0.56 5.87 3.29
C ASP A 52 0.79 6.75 2.04
N SER A 53 -0.28 7.33 1.53
CA SER A 53 -0.26 8.20 0.37
C SER A 53 -1.33 9.28 0.50
N ASP A 54 -0.99 10.49 0.12
CA ASP A 54 -1.94 11.60 -0.03
C ASP A 54 -2.35 11.86 -1.49
N GLY A 55 -1.91 11.00 -2.42
CA GLY A 55 -2.18 11.13 -3.84
C GLY A 55 -1.27 12.11 -4.58
N THR A 56 -0.28 12.69 -3.92
CA THR A 56 0.63 13.64 -4.56
C THR A 56 1.81 12.97 -5.25
N LEU A 57 2.39 13.67 -6.21
CA LEU A 57 3.61 13.29 -6.90
C LEU A 57 4.71 14.30 -6.58
N HIS A 58 5.94 13.81 -6.42
CA HIS A 58 7.12 14.67 -6.39
C HIS A 58 7.45 15.23 -7.78
N GLY A 59 8.29 16.24 -7.82
CA GLY A 59 8.66 16.95 -9.05
C GLY A 59 9.21 16.08 -10.18
N ASN A 60 9.75 14.89 -9.86
CA ASN A 60 10.22 13.91 -10.84
C ASN A 60 9.18 12.80 -11.13
N GLU A 61 7.93 13.06 -10.79
CA GLU A 61 6.82 12.17 -11.11
C GLU A 61 6.80 10.85 -10.32
N THR A 62 7.49 10.80 -9.19
CA THR A 62 7.39 9.69 -8.23
C THR A 62 6.29 9.94 -7.23
N SER A 63 5.59 8.88 -6.83
CA SER A 63 4.57 8.95 -5.78
C SER A 63 5.20 9.36 -4.43
N THR A 64 4.47 10.20 -3.68
CA THR A 64 4.89 10.60 -2.35
C THR A 64 4.51 9.51 -1.35
N HIS A 65 5.53 8.86 -0.78
CA HIS A 65 5.35 7.95 0.35
C HIS A 65 5.21 8.78 1.62
N ARG A 66 4.09 8.65 2.31
CA ARG A 66 3.79 9.39 3.55
C ARG A 66 3.90 8.49 4.77
N PRO A 67 4.33 9.00 5.92
CA PRO A 67 4.14 8.30 7.18
C PRO A 67 2.68 7.93 7.39
N PHE A 68 2.43 6.82 8.07
CA PHE A 68 1.05 6.39 8.36
C PHE A 68 0.27 7.47 9.12
N GLY A 69 -0.95 7.73 8.68
CA GLY A 69 -1.83 8.76 9.22
C GLY A 69 -1.63 10.16 8.64
N GLU A 70 -0.63 10.36 7.78
CA GLU A 70 -0.42 11.61 7.04
C GLU A 70 -0.95 11.56 5.61
N GLY A 71 -1.45 10.41 5.18
CA GLY A 71 -2.07 10.19 3.89
C GLY A 71 -3.58 10.02 3.99
N ARG A 72 -4.14 9.25 3.06
CA ARG A 72 -5.58 9.06 2.89
C ARG A 72 -6.00 7.59 2.80
N ILE A 73 -5.07 6.65 2.95
CA ILE A 73 -5.38 5.23 2.83
C ILE A 73 -6.08 4.77 4.10
N ASP A 74 -7.23 4.11 3.95
CA ASP A 74 -7.86 3.36 5.03
C ASP A 74 -7.13 2.02 5.23
N PHE A 75 -6.25 1.98 6.22
CA PHE A 75 -5.44 0.80 6.51
C PHE A 75 -6.22 -0.33 7.17
N ASP A 76 -7.31 -0.04 7.87
CA ASP A 76 -8.19 -1.08 8.40
C ASP A 76 -8.80 -1.90 7.26
N GLU A 77 -9.30 -1.21 6.24
CA GLU A 77 -9.84 -1.87 5.05
C GLU A 77 -8.75 -2.48 4.19
N ALA A 78 -7.67 -1.75 3.91
CA ALA A 78 -6.60 -2.20 3.02
C ALA A 78 -5.91 -3.46 3.54
N ILE A 79 -5.47 -3.48 4.80
CA ILE A 79 -4.79 -4.64 5.40
C ILE A 79 -5.75 -5.83 5.52
N SER A 80 -7.00 -5.60 5.91
CA SER A 80 -8.00 -6.66 5.94
C SER A 80 -8.19 -7.29 4.55
N ALA A 81 -8.29 -6.48 3.51
CA ALA A 81 -8.42 -6.97 2.14
C ALA A 81 -7.17 -7.74 1.67
N ILE A 82 -5.97 -7.24 1.97
CA ILE A 82 -4.71 -7.91 1.60
C ILE A 82 -4.62 -9.29 2.26
N VAL A 83 -4.86 -9.36 3.56
CA VAL A 83 -4.65 -10.61 4.32
C VAL A 83 -5.80 -11.58 4.14
N ASN A 84 -7.04 -11.13 4.31
CA ASN A 84 -8.20 -12.05 4.32
C ASN A 84 -8.73 -12.31 2.92
N ASP A 85 -8.93 -11.26 2.11
CA ASP A 85 -9.63 -11.38 0.83
C ASP A 85 -8.67 -11.78 -0.31
N ALA A 86 -7.49 -11.17 -0.35
CA ALA A 86 -6.44 -11.51 -1.31
C ALA A 86 -5.60 -12.72 -0.90
N GLU A 87 -5.83 -13.27 0.31
CA GLU A 87 -5.17 -14.47 0.82
C GLU A 87 -3.63 -14.35 0.88
N PHE A 88 -3.14 -13.15 1.25
CA PHE A 88 -1.71 -12.95 1.42
C PHE A 88 -1.19 -13.72 2.63
N THR A 89 -0.24 -14.63 2.41
CA THR A 89 0.37 -15.47 3.45
C THR A 89 1.86 -15.17 3.65
N GLY A 90 2.35 -14.09 3.06
CA GLY A 90 3.76 -13.70 3.18
C GLY A 90 4.11 -13.31 4.62
N LYS A 91 5.33 -13.68 5.04
CA LYS A 91 5.81 -13.44 6.41
C LYS A 91 6.37 -12.02 6.62
N TRP A 92 6.65 -11.30 5.56
CA TRP A 92 7.33 -10.03 5.61
C TRP A 92 6.42 -8.89 5.17
N TRP A 93 6.26 -7.92 6.07
CA TRP A 93 5.57 -6.66 5.83
C TRP A 93 6.61 -5.56 5.81
N THR A 94 6.85 -5.00 4.65
CA THR A 94 7.89 -3.98 4.45
C THR A 94 7.30 -2.59 4.66
N ILE A 95 7.93 -1.80 5.52
CA ILE A 95 7.66 -0.37 5.65
C ILE A 95 8.52 0.36 4.63
N ASP A 96 7.91 1.11 3.72
CA ASP A 96 8.60 1.82 2.65
C ASP A 96 8.55 3.34 2.84
N LEU A 97 9.47 3.85 3.65
CA LEU A 97 9.64 5.28 3.94
C LEU A 97 10.95 5.83 3.36
N CYS A 98 11.26 5.45 2.12
CA CYS A 98 12.48 5.91 1.48
C CYS A 98 12.50 7.44 1.32
N PHE A 99 13.69 8.03 1.53
CA PHE A 99 13.96 9.47 1.42
C PHE A 99 13.20 10.38 2.40
N TRP A 100 12.51 9.83 3.41
CA TRP A 100 11.83 10.65 4.40
C TRP A 100 12.84 11.25 5.39
N PRO A 101 12.73 12.56 5.73
CA PRO A 101 13.48 13.14 6.83
C PRO A 101 13.18 12.40 8.14
N GLU A 102 14.12 12.42 9.08
CA GLU A 102 13.98 11.73 10.39
C GLU A 102 13.63 10.24 10.25
N ALA A 103 14.20 9.57 9.25
CA ALA A 103 13.84 8.21 8.84
C ALA A 103 13.75 7.20 10.00
N TRP A 104 14.61 7.31 11.01
CA TRP A 104 14.60 6.41 12.18
C TRP A 104 13.36 6.62 13.06
N GLU A 105 12.96 7.87 13.28
CA GLU A 105 11.80 8.20 14.08
C GLU A 105 10.51 7.79 13.37
N VAL A 106 10.35 8.18 12.11
CA VAL A 106 9.16 7.82 11.34
C VAL A 106 9.03 6.31 11.13
N THR A 107 10.14 5.59 10.96
CA THR A 107 10.12 4.11 10.88
C THR A 107 9.69 3.48 12.21
N ARG A 108 10.14 4.03 13.33
CA ARG A 108 9.68 3.57 14.66
C ARG A 108 8.18 3.79 14.83
N ASN A 109 7.69 4.98 14.49
CA ASN A 109 6.28 5.32 14.55
C ASN A 109 5.44 4.43 13.62
N ALA A 110 5.95 4.16 12.41
CA ALA A 110 5.32 3.23 11.47
C ALA A 110 5.20 1.81 12.05
N LYS A 111 6.23 1.33 12.72
CA LYS A 111 6.20 0.03 13.40
C LYS A 111 5.13 -0.03 14.50
N GLU A 112 5.03 1.03 15.32
CA GLU A 112 3.99 1.10 16.35
C GLU A 112 2.58 1.17 15.73
N PHE A 113 2.41 1.90 14.63
CA PHE A 113 1.16 1.94 13.88
C PHE A 113 0.73 0.56 13.39
N LEU A 114 1.67 -0.22 12.86
CA LEU A 114 1.38 -1.56 12.31
C LEU A 114 1.21 -2.65 13.37
N LYS A 115 1.65 -2.42 14.60
CA LYS A 115 1.64 -3.43 15.66
C LYS A 115 0.28 -4.09 15.89
N PRO A 116 -0.86 -3.35 16.00
CA PRO A 116 -2.17 -3.98 16.17
C PRO A 116 -2.56 -4.90 15.01
N TYR A 117 -2.18 -4.53 13.79
CA TYR A 117 -2.46 -5.35 12.60
C TYR A 117 -1.60 -6.62 12.60
N MET A 118 -0.34 -6.53 13.00
CA MET A 118 0.53 -7.68 13.13
C MET A 118 0.08 -8.64 14.24
N GLU A 119 -0.45 -8.12 15.34
CA GLU A 119 -1.03 -8.94 16.41
C GLU A 119 -2.32 -9.65 15.96
N LYS A 120 -3.10 -9.01 15.09
CA LYS A 120 -4.35 -9.55 14.58
C LYS A 120 -4.16 -10.56 13.43
N TYR A 121 -3.20 -10.32 12.55
CA TYR A 121 -3.06 -11.04 11.29
C TYR A 121 -1.70 -11.75 11.11
N GLY A 122 -0.77 -11.48 11.99
CA GLY A 122 0.61 -11.99 11.90
C GLY A 122 0.82 -13.43 12.40
#